data_1a9d975eab22a45db40757d57381cd70
#
_entry.id   1a9d975eab22a45db40757d57381cd70
#
_cell.length_a   1.000
_cell.length_b   1.000
_cell.length_c   1.000
_cell.angle_alpha   90.00
_cell.angle_beta   90.00
_cell.angle_gamma   90.00
#
_symmetry.space_group_name_H-M   'P 1'
#
loop_
_entity.id
_entity.type
_entity.pdbx_description
1 polymer ?
#
loop_
_entity_poly.entity_id
_entity_poly.type
_entity_poly.pdbx_seq_one_letter_code
_entity_poly.pdbx_strand_id
1 'polypeptide(L)'
;AVNWFRGINSVLGADRTGPPLRVVVLGDSTLTGPGLTSPDDLWVRQALSALDLDRPVELVSFAVGGSRVGDVRRRLDEALAVDAHAVILSVGSNDAIHGASTRRFAADYNSLLTELLSRVQVVAVTNVGDLGNIARFPRPLRTIVRSRGRAFCRIVDRVAARHEQAVLLDVTPSNHYFRDRSLFGPDMFHPTSHGHSKWAEVAAPGLLLALSRLDTIDPLLRVV
;
A
#
# COMPACT_ATOMS: atom_id res chain seq x y z
N ALA A 1 13.91 13.84 1.49
CA ALA A 1 13.16 13.24 0.39
C ALA A 1 11.89 14.06 0.18
N VAL A 2 11.68 14.59 -1.02
CA VAL A 2 10.48 15.33 -1.35
C VAL A 2 9.33 14.32 -1.44
N ASN A 3 8.32 14.47 -0.61
CA ASN A 3 7.09 13.69 -0.70
C ASN A 3 6.25 14.24 -1.85
N TRP A 4 6.54 13.82 -3.09
CA TRP A 4 5.96 14.38 -4.30
C TRP A 4 4.43 14.28 -4.35
N PHE A 5 3.83 13.31 -3.67
CA PHE A 5 2.40 13.02 -3.78
C PHE A 5 1.65 13.03 -2.45
N ARG A 6 2.21 13.66 -1.41
CA ARG A 6 1.46 13.89 -0.17
C ARG A 6 0.33 14.89 -0.41
N GLY A 7 -0.89 14.49 -0.05
CA GLY A 7 -2.06 15.35 -0.16
C GLY A 7 -2.55 15.61 -1.59
N ILE A 8 -2.07 14.85 -2.59
CA ILE A 8 -2.65 14.90 -3.94
C ILE A 8 -3.93 14.09 -3.92
N ASN A 9 -5.03 14.81 -3.82
CA ASN A 9 -6.34 14.27 -4.10
C ASN A 9 -6.50 14.19 -5.61
N SER A 10 -6.92 13.05 -6.10
CA SER A 10 -7.13 12.85 -7.54
C SER A 10 -8.35 11.98 -7.76
N VAL A 11 -9.09 12.30 -8.82
CA VAL A 11 -10.21 11.47 -9.27
C VAL A 11 -9.74 10.65 -10.46
N LEU A 12 -9.88 9.34 -10.35
CA LEU A 12 -9.65 8.39 -11.43
C LEU A 12 -11.00 8.03 -12.05
N GLY A 13 -11.07 7.90 -13.38
CA GLY A 13 -12.32 7.62 -14.07
C GLY A 13 -13.35 8.76 -13.92
N ALA A 14 -12.90 10.01 -14.07
CA ALA A 14 -13.78 11.19 -13.94
C ALA A 14 -14.88 11.27 -15.01
N ASP A 15 -14.77 10.49 -16.07
CA ASP A 15 -15.77 10.27 -17.12
C ASP A 15 -16.89 9.30 -16.75
N ARG A 16 -16.73 8.58 -15.64
CA ARG A 16 -17.72 7.62 -15.11
C ARG A 16 -18.83 8.35 -14.36
N THR A 17 -19.99 7.72 -14.26
CA THR A 17 -21.18 8.30 -13.62
C THR A 17 -21.32 7.87 -12.16
N GLY A 18 -22.01 8.69 -11.36
CA GLY A 18 -22.31 8.41 -9.97
C GLY A 18 -21.35 9.09 -8.96
N PRO A 19 -21.65 8.97 -7.66
CA PRO A 19 -20.80 9.53 -6.62
C PRO A 19 -19.45 8.79 -6.56
N PRO A 20 -18.34 9.53 -6.34
CA PRO A 20 -17.03 8.92 -6.31
C PRO A 20 -16.87 7.98 -5.11
N LEU A 21 -16.19 6.85 -5.34
CA LEU A 21 -15.71 5.98 -4.29
C LEU A 21 -14.48 6.63 -3.63
N ARG A 22 -14.59 6.99 -2.36
CA ARG A 22 -13.46 7.60 -1.65
C ARG A 22 -12.55 6.54 -1.04
N VAL A 23 -11.30 6.50 -1.52
CA VAL A 23 -10.26 5.58 -1.07
C VAL A 23 -9.13 6.37 -0.43
N VAL A 24 -8.88 6.12 0.84
CA VAL A 24 -7.75 6.72 1.57
C VAL A 24 -6.51 5.85 1.44
N VAL A 25 -5.37 6.48 1.26
CA VAL A 25 -4.07 5.81 1.13
C VAL A 25 -3.19 6.17 2.33
N LEU A 26 -2.78 5.17 3.10
CA LEU A 26 -1.94 5.28 4.30
C LEU A 26 -0.67 4.44 4.15
N GLY A 27 0.47 5.00 4.49
CA GLY A 27 1.71 4.21 4.49
C GLY A 27 2.97 5.02 4.31
N ASP A 28 3.94 4.40 3.61
CA ASP A 28 5.30 4.90 3.48
C ASP A 28 5.66 5.34 2.04
N SER A 29 6.95 5.27 1.69
CA SER A 29 7.45 5.67 0.38
C SER A 29 6.92 4.83 -0.79
N THR A 30 6.41 3.65 -0.55
CA THR A 30 5.78 2.83 -1.59
C THR A 30 4.52 3.49 -2.15
N LEU A 31 3.91 4.38 -1.38
CA LEU A 31 2.70 5.13 -1.71
C LEU A 31 2.96 6.63 -1.97
N THR A 32 4.20 7.10 -1.83
CA THR A 32 4.58 8.48 -2.18
C THR A 32 5.48 8.57 -3.41
N GLY A 33 5.93 7.46 -3.96
CA GLY A 33 6.66 7.36 -5.23
C GLY A 33 7.90 8.25 -5.37
N PRO A 34 8.89 8.18 -4.45
CA PRO A 34 10.10 8.99 -4.59
C PRO A 34 10.82 8.68 -5.90
N GLY A 35 11.12 9.71 -6.69
CA GLY A 35 11.78 9.58 -7.98
C GLY A 35 10.84 9.41 -9.17
N LEU A 36 9.54 9.25 -8.97
CA LEU A 36 8.55 9.31 -10.04
C LEU A 36 8.36 10.75 -10.51
N THR A 37 8.05 10.92 -11.78
CA THR A 37 7.81 12.22 -12.42
C THR A 37 6.33 12.54 -12.57
N SER A 38 5.48 11.52 -12.54
CA SER A 38 4.02 11.66 -12.58
C SER A 38 3.36 10.88 -11.44
N PRO A 39 2.27 11.42 -10.85
CA PRO A 39 1.42 10.65 -9.95
C PRO A 39 0.86 9.39 -10.60
N ASP A 40 0.60 9.41 -11.89
CA ASP A 40 0.04 8.29 -12.65
C ASP A 40 0.99 7.08 -12.70
N ASP A 41 2.29 7.31 -12.48
CA ASP A 41 3.28 6.24 -12.38
C ASP A 41 3.22 5.47 -11.04
N LEU A 42 2.47 5.97 -10.06
CA LEU A 42 2.36 5.31 -8.75
C LEU A 42 1.55 4.02 -8.86
N TRP A 43 2.04 2.92 -8.32
CA TRP A 43 1.44 1.60 -8.46
C TRP A 43 -0.05 1.54 -8.08
N VAL A 44 -0.45 2.25 -7.02
CA VAL A 44 -1.85 2.26 -6.58
C VAL A 44 -2.76 2.93 -7.61
N ARG A 45 -2.29 3.98 -8.28
CA ARG A 45 -3.04 4.65 -9.35
C ARG A 45 -3.09 3.79 -10.60
N GLN A 46 -1.96 3.19 -11.00
CA GLN A 46 -1.92 2.24 -12.13
C GLN A 46 -2.86 1.05 -11.89
N ALA A 47 -2.84 0.47 -10.67
CA ALA A 47 -3.72 -0.64 -10.33
C ALA A 47 -5.19 -0.23 -10.40
N LEU A 48 -5.59 0.90 -9.79
CA LEU A 48 -6.97 1.40 -9.83
C LEU A 48 -7.42 1.75 -11.24
N SER A 49 -6.55 2.36 -12.05
CA SER A 49 -6.87 2.70 -13.45
C SER A 49 -7.04 1.49 -14.35
N ALA A 50 -6.37 0.38 -14.02
CA ALA A 50 -6.50 -0.89 -14.74
C ALA A 50 -7.78 -1.67 -14.40
N LEU A 51 -8.48 -1.29 -13.33
CA LEU A 51 -9.75 -1.89 -12.94
C LEU A 51 -10.89 -1.25 -13.72
N ASP A 52 -11.78 -2.08 -14.24
CA ASP A 52 -13.02 -1.63 -14.87
C ASP A 52 -14.08 -1.40 -13.78
N LEU A 53 -14.04 -0.20 -13.18
CA LEU A 53 -14.95 0.16 -12.10
C LEU A 53 -16.11 1.00 -12.67
N ASP A 54 -17.30 0.82 -12.15
CA ASP A 54 -18.51 1.51 -12.64
C ASP A 54 -18.58 2.99 -12.24
N ARG A 55 -17.72 3.44 -11.31
CA ARG A 55 -17.76 4.81 -10.77
C ARG A 55 -16.39 5.44 -10.64
N PRO A 56 -16.31 6.78 -10.51
CA PRO A 56 -15.07 7.47 -10.23
C PRO A 56 -14.47 7.05 -8.88
N VAL A 57 -13.15 7.08 -8.77
CA VAL A 57 -12.44 6.86 -7.50
C VAL A 57 -11.75 8.15 -7.09
N GLU A 58 -12.14 8.69 -5.94
CA GLU A 58 -11.44 9.78 -5.27
C GLU A 58 -10.33 9.19 -4.38
N LEU A 59 -9.08 9.37 -4.79
CA LEU A 59 -7.91 8.88 -4.06
C LEU A 59 -7.34 9.99 -3.19
N VAL A 60 -7.38 9.79 -1.85
CA VAL A 60 -6.90 10.78 -0.87
C VAL A 60 -5.68 10.22 -0.13
N SER A 61 -4.51 10.84 -0.31
CA SER A 61 -3.25 10.30 0.22
C SER A 61 -2.78 11.01 1.49
N PHE A 62 -2.62 10.22 2.56
CA PHE A 62 -1.95 10.59 3.81
C PHE A 62 -0.63 9.82 3.99
N ALA A 63 -0.13 9.19 2.93
CA ALA A 63 1.15 8.50 2.96
C ALA A 63 2.32 9.47 3.15
N VAL A 64 3.34 9.06 3.90
CA VAL A 64 4.56 9.85 4.12
C VAL A 64 5.77 8.93 4.03
N GLY A 65 6.70 9.27 3.13
CA GLY A 65 7.92 8.51 2.94
C GLY A 65 8.69 8.28 4.24
N GLY A 66 9.19 7.06 4.43
CA GLY A 66 9.92 6.68 5.65
C GLY A 66 9.04 6.30 6.84
N SER A 67 7.71 6.37 6.73
CA SER A 67 6.80 6.04 7.83
C SER A 67 6.96 4.60 8.30
N ARG A 68 6.87 4.42 9.62
CA ARG A 68 6.70 3.15 10.32
C ARG A 68 5.26 3.03 10.79
N VAL A 69 4.87 1.87 11.30
CA VAL A 69 3.51 1.64 11.83
C VAL A 69 3.08 2.72 12.82
N GLY A 70 3.96 3.09 13.77
CA GLY A 70 3.67 4.15 14.73
C GLY A 70 3.46 5.54 14.12
N ASP A 71 4.11 5.82 12.98
CA ASP A 71 3.94 7.09 12.27
C ASP A 71 2.60 7.15 11.55
N VAL A 72 2.19 6.05 10.93
CA VAL A 72 0.86 5.91 10.30
C VAL A 72 -0.23 6.10 11.34
N ARG A 73 -0.09 5.43 12.50
CA ARG A 73 -1.07 5.51 13.58
C ARG A 73 -1.30 6.93 14.09
N ARG A 74 -0.25 7.75 14.18
CA ARG A 74 -0.39 9.16 14.61
C ARG A 74 -1.18 10.05 13.64
N ARG A 75 -1.38 9.61 12.40
CA ARG A 75 -2.15 10.34 11.37
C ARG A 75 -3.53 9.74 11.12
N LEU A 76 -3.91 8.75 11.91
CA LEU A 76 -5.11 7.98 11.64
C LEU A 76 -6.37 8.85 11.75
N ASP A 77 -6.47 9.69 12.78
CA ASP A 77 -7.64 10.56 12.96
C ASP A 77 -7.78 11.57 11.82
N GLU A 78 -6.68 12.16 11.35
CA GLU A 78 -6.67 13.06 10.19
C GLU A 78 -7.13 12.32 8.92
N ALA A 79 -6.62 11.11 8.70
CA ALA A 79 -6.94 10.31 7.53
C ALA A 79 -8.39 9.81 7.51
N LEU A 80 -8.94 9.51 8.67
CA LEU A 80 -10.31 8.99 8.79
C LEU A 80 -11.38 10.09 8.89
N ALA A 81 -10.96 11.36 9.02
CA ALA A 81 -11.88 12.51 8.98
C ALA A 81 -12.50 12.73 7.57
N VAL A 82 -11.97 12.10 6.55
CA VAL A 82 -12.46 12.26 5.15
C VAL A 82 -13.57 11.29 4.76
N ASP A 83 -14.12 10.53 5.69
CA ASP A 83 -15.23 9.60 5.46
C ASP A 83 -14.92 8.60 4.31
N ALA A 84 -13.90 7.79 4.51
CA ALA A 84 -13.41 6.84 3.53
C ALA A 84 -14.28 5.59 3.44
N HIS A 85 -14.58 5.11 2.23
CA HIS A 85 -15.22 3.80 2.01
C HIS A 85 -14.22 2.66 2.18
N ALA A 86 -12.98 2.87 1.72
CA ALA A 86 -11.89 1.91 1.85
C ALA A 86 -10.57 2.58 2.17
N VAL A 87 -9.65 1.81 2.78
CA VAL A 87 -8.27 2.25 3.01
C VAL A 87 -7.30 1.29 2.33
N ILE A 88 -6.28 1.84 1.66
CA ILE A 88 -5.12 1.09 1.19
C ILE A 88 -3.97 1.37 2.15
N LEU A 89 -3.47 0.34 2.83
CA LEU A 89 -2.40 0.42 3.81
C LEU A 89 -1.14 -0.27 3.30
N SER A 90 -0.03 0.46 3.19
CA SER A 90 1.28 -0.09 2.84
C SER A 90 2.34 0.41 3.79
N VAL A 91 2.72 -0.42 4.79
CA VAL A 91 3.70 -0.08 5.83
C VAL A 91 4.35 -1.33 6.41
N GLY A 92 5.57 -1.18 6.92
CA GLY A 92 6.32 -2.27 7.58
C GLY A 92 7.72 -2.46 7.03
N SER A 93 8.00 -2.01 5.80
CA SER A 93 9.34 -2.08 5.21
C SER A 93 10.35 -1.27 6.04
N ASN A 94 9.98 -0.05 6.45
CA ASN A 94 10.84 0.78 7.29
C ASN A 94 11.03 0.21 8.70
N ASP A 95 9.99 -0.39 9.29
CA ASP A 95 10.10 -1.10 10.57
C ASP A 95 11.11 -2.24 10.46
N ALA A 96 11.05 -3.03 9.38
CA ALA A 96 11.98 -4.12 9.13
C ALA A 96 13.42 -3.62 8.93
N ILE A 97 13.63 -2.62 8.09
CA ILE A 97 14.96 -2.07 7.77
C ILE A 97 15.63 -1.46 9.01
N HIS A 98 14.88 -0.74 9.83
CA HIS A 98 15.41 -0.04 11.00
C HIS A 98 15.41 -0.88 12.29
N GLY A 99 15.27 -2.20 12.19
CA GLY A 99 15.51 -3.08 13.31
C GLY A 99 14.38 -3.18 14.33
N ALA A 100 13.15 -2.80 14.00
CA ALA A 100 12.02 -2.94 14.92
C ALA A 100 11.85 -4.39 15.40
N SER A 101 11.42 -4.58 16.65
CA SER A 101 11.10 -5.90 17.18
C SER A 101 9.89 -6.49 16.45
N THR A 102 9.99 -7.74 16.00
CA THR A 102 8.89 -8.45 15.34
C THR A 102 7.66 -8.60 16.22
N ARG A 103 7.87 -8.80 17.53
CA ARG A 103 6.77 -8.90 18.52
C ARG A 103 6.05 -7.57 18.66
N ARG A 104 6.81 -6.46 18.78
CA ARG A 104 6.22 -5.13 18.90
C ARG A 104 5.51 -4.74 17.61
N PHE A 105 6.14 -4.94 16.45
CA PHE A 105 5.53 -4.70 15.15
C PHE A 105 4.20 -5.45 14.98
N ALA A 106 4.16 -6.74 15.36
CA ALA A 106 2.93 -7.53 15.26
C ALA A 106 1.79 -6.95 16.13
N ALA A 107 2.10 -6.50 17.34
CA ALA A 107 1.12 -5.86 18.22
C ALA A 107 0.65 -4.52 17.68
N ASP A 108 1.59 -3.65 17.28
CA ASP A 108 1.31 -2.30 16.78
C ASP A 108 0.53 -2.36 15.45
N TYR A 109 0.89 -3.30 14.54
CA TYR A 109 0.22 -3.49 13.26
C TYR A 109 -1.20 -4.04 13.45
N ASN A 110 -1.38 -5.02 14.33
CA ASN A 110 -2.71 -5.54 14.66
C ASN A 110 -3.60 -4.44 15.26
N SER A 111 -3.07 -3.63 16.18
CA SER A 111 -3.79 -2.50 16.76
C SER A 111 -4.20 -1.48 15.71
N LEU A 112 -3.28 -1.12 14.79
CA LEU A 112 -3.56 -0.20 13.68
C LEU A 112 -4.67 -0.75 12.78
N LEU A 113 -4.58 -2.02 12.38
CA LEU A 113 -5.56 -2.64 11.48
C LEU A 113 -6.94 -2.76 12.15
N THR A 114 -6.99 -3.13 13.43
CA THR A 114 -8.24 -3.17 14.21
C THR A 114 -8.89 -1.79 14.30
N GLU A 115 -8.10 -0.75 14.55
CA GLU A 115 -8.59 0.63 14.65
C GLU A 115 -9.10 1.15 13.29
N LEU A 116 -8.41 0.85 12.18
CA LEU A 116 -8.89 1.13 10.83
C LEU A 116 -10.24 0.46 10.56
N LEU A 117 -10.32 -0.85 10.81
CA LEU A 117 -11.53 -1.65 10.54
C LEU A 117 -12.72 -1.30 11.44
N SER A 118 -12.51 -0.58 12.54
CA SER A 118 -13.61 -0.04 13.34
C SER A 118 -14.27 1.21 12.72
N ARG A 119 -13.66 1.79 11.69
CA ARG A 119 -14.10 3.06 11.09
C ARG A 119 -14.31 2.99 9.57
N VAL A 120 -13.79 1.97 8.90
CA VAL A 120 -13.96 1.78 7.45
C VAL A 120 -14.42 0.37 7.14
N GLN A 121 -15.12 0.22 6.03
CA GLN A 121 -15.73 -1.05 5.66
C GLN A 121 -14.70 -2.09 5.20
N VAL A 122 -13.65 -1.64 4.51
CA VAL A 122 -12.61 -2.53 3.95
C VAL A 122 -11.24 -1.87 4.06
N VAL A 123 -10.23 -2.68 4.43
CA VAL A 123 -8.82 -2.28 4.38
C VAL A 123 -8.05 -3.23 3.47
N ALA A 124 -7.52 -2.70 2.37
CA ALA A 124 -6.59 -3.42 1.50
C ALA A 124 -5.17 -3.22 2.02
N VAL A 125 -4.47 -4.29 2.39
CA VAL A 125 -3.13 -4.22 2.99
C VAL A 125 -2.09 -4.85 2.09
N THR A 126 -0.98 -4.16 1.81
CA THR A 126 0.17 -4.79 1.17
C THR A 126 1.03 -5.50 2.22
N ASN A 127 1.54 -6.67 1.89
CA ASN A 127 2.61 -7.25 2.66
C ASN A 127 3.99 -6.65 2.30
N VAL A 128 5.05 -7.15 2.95
CA VAL A 128 6.42 -6.65 2.74
C VAL A 128 7.12 -7.51 1.69
N GLY A 129 7.56 -6.89 0.60
CA GLY A 129 8.34 -7.54 -0.45
C GLY A 129 9.74 -7.99 0.02
N ASP A 130 10.52 -8.61 -0.89
CA ASP A 130 11.89 -9.05 -0.58
C ASP A 130 12.85 -7.84 -0.49
N LEU A 131 13.03 -7.32 0.72
CA LEU A 131 13.94 -6.19 0.99
C LEU A 131 15.41 -6.50 0.62
N GLY A 132 15.79 -7.77 0.47
CA GLY A 132 17.11 -8.15 0.00
C GLY A 132 17.35 -7.87 -1.49
N ASN A 133 16.30 -7.56 -2.26
CA ASN A 133 16.41 -7.14 -3.65
C ASN A 133 16.80 -5.66 -3.79
N ILE A 134 16.61 -4.84 -2.74
CA ILE A 134 16.96 -3.42 -2.74
C ILE A 134 18.46 -3.28 -3.09
N ALA A 135 18.73 -2.67 -4.26
CA ALA A 135 20.05 -2.68 -4.85
C ALA A 135 21.07 -1.85 -4.06
N ARG A 136 20.62 -0.86 -3.31
CA ARG A 136 21.43 0.03 -2.46
C ARG A 136 22.16 -0.69 -1.33
N PHE A 137 21.60 -1.80 -0.81
CA PHE A 137 22.24 -2.50 0.30
C PHE A 137 23.46 -3.30 -0.14
N PRO A 138 24.61 -3.26 0.59
CA PRO A 138 25.73 -4.14 0.36
C PRO A 138 25.37 -5.60 0.67
N ARG A 139 26.09 -6.56 0.03
CA ARG A 139 25.76 -8.00 0.13
C ARG A 139 25.51 -8.53 1.54
N PRO A 140 26.34 -8.26 2.56
CA PRO A 140 26.06 -8.77 3.91
C PRO A 140 24.72 -8.29 4.47
N LEU A 141 24.43 -6.99 4.28
CA LEU A 141 23.20 -6.39 4.79
C LEU A 141 21.96 -6.90 4.05
N ARG A 142 22.07 -7.23 2.75
CA ARG A 142 20.95 -7.83 1.98
C ARG A 142 20.40 -9.09 2.62
N THR A 143 21.27 -9.96 3.13
CA THR A 143 20.82 -11.19 3.78
C THR A 143 20.03 -10.90 5.05
N ILE A 144 20.50 -9.94 5.84
CA ILE A 144 19.84 -9.52 7.08
C ILE A 144 18.47 -8.91 6.78
N VAL A 145 18.41 -7.91 5.89
CA VAL A 145 17.14 -7.22 5.57
C VAL A 145 16.16 -8.15 4.85
N ARG A 146 16.63 -9.10 4.04
CA ARG A 146 15.80 -10.17 3.45
C ARG A 146 15.15 -11.03 4.50
N SER A 147 15.93 -11.53 5.46
CA SER A 147 15.41 -12.35 6.56
C SER A 147 14.37 -11.59 7.37
N ARG A 148 14.66 -10.32 7.68
CA ARG A 148 13.72 -9.44 8.38
C ARG A 148 12.47 -9.17 7.56
N GLY A 149 12.61 -8.78 6.28
CA GLY A 149 11.48 -8.54 5.38
C GLY A 149 10.54 -9.75 5.34
N ARG A 150 11.07 -10.96 5.20
CA ARG A 150 10.27 -12.20 5.24
C ARG A 150 9.55 -12.41 6.58
N ALA A 151 10.18 -12.04 7.69
CA ALA A 151 9.54 -12.14 9.00
C ALA A 151 8.37 -11.14 9.13
N PHE A 152 8.55 -9.91 8.66
CA PHE A 152 7.52 -8.87 8.68
C PHE A 152 6.40 -9.18 7.68
N CYS A 153 6.71 -9.67 6.48
CA CYS A 153 5.74 -10.17 5.52
C CYS A 153 4.80 -11.18 6.17
N ARG A 154 5.34 -12.25 6.77
CA ARG A 154 4.52 -13.26 7.48
C ARG A 154 3.71 -12.72 8.65
N ILE A 155 4.14 -11.62 9.28
CA ILE A 155 3.35 -10.97 10.33
C ILE A 155 2.14 -10.27 9.71
N VAL A 156 2.35 -9.48 8.66
CA VAL A 156 1.26 -8.80 7.94
C VAL A 156 0.24 -9.84 7.44
N ASP A 157 0.70 -10.89 6.75
CA ASP A 157 -0.16 -11.96 6.24
C ASP A 157 -1.03 -12.58 7.35
N ARG A 158 -0.41 -12.91 8.49
CA ARG A 158 -1.13 -13.51 9.63
C ARG A 158 -2.08 -12.54 10.33
N VAL A 159 -1.73 -11.27 10.40
CA VAL A 159 -2.60 -10.27 11.01
C VAL A 159 -3.78 -9.98 10.09
N ALA A 160 -3.55 -9.78 8.81
CA ALA A 160 -4.62 -9.56 7.83
C ALA A 160 -5.62 -10.72 7.82
N ALA A 161 -5.13 -11.96 7.83
CA ALA A 161 -5.96 -13.18 7.82
C ALA A 161 -6.88 -13.34 9.05
N ARG A 162 -6.70 -12.55 10.11
CA ARG A 162 -7.58 -12.55 11.30
C ARG A 162 -8.79 -11.65 11.18
N HIS A 163 -8.80 -10.81 10.16
CA HIS A 163 -9.83 -9.80 9.94
C HIS A 163 -10.50 -10.04 8.59
N GLU A 164 -11.74 -10.42 8.61
CA GLU A 164 -12.50 -10.72 7.39
C GLU A 164 -12.58 -9.52 6.43
N GLN A 165 -12.64 -8.31 6.97
CA GLN A 165 -12.71 -7.06 6.19
C GLN A 165 -11.33 -6.56 5.71
N ALA A 166 -10.23 -7.25 6.09
CA ALA A 166 -8.91 -6.98 5.53
C ALA A 166 -8.68 -7.84 4.28
N VAL A 167 -8.19 -7.22 3.22
CA VAL A 167 -7.81 -7.92 1.98
C VAL A 167 -6.32 -7.77 1.75
N LEU A 168 -5.62 -8.89 1.68
CA LEU A 168 -4.19 -8.90 1.40
C LEU A 168 -3.93 -8.62 -0.09
N LEU A 169 -3.18 -7.56 -0.36
CA LEU A 169 -2.55 -7.30 -1.64
C LEU A 169 -1.16 -7.95 -1.61
N ASP A 170 -1.05 -9.22 -2.00
CA ASP A 170 0.22 -9.93 -1.96
C ASP A 170 1.17 -9.41 -3.03
N VAL A 171 2.20 -8.67 -2.63
CA VAL A 171 3.23 -8.16 -3.54
C VAL A 171 4.40 -9.14 -3.72
N THR A 172 4.42 -10.28 -3.02
CA THR A 172 5.54 -11.24 -3.11
C THR A 172 5.75 -11.85 -4.50
N PRO A 173 4.71 -12.05 -5.35
CA PRO A 173 4.93 -12.50 -6.72
C PRO A 173 5.79 -11.54 -7.54
N SER A 174 5.83 -10.24 -7.21
CA SER A 174 6.70 -9.28 -7.90
C SER A 174 8.19 -9.41 -7.54
N ASN A 175 8.54 -10.13 -6.47
CA ASN A 175 9.91 -10.19 -5.97
C ASN A 175 10.94 -10.68 -7.01
N HIS A 176 10.55 -11.49 -7.98
CA HIS A 176 11.46 -11.97 -9.03
C HIS A 176 11.84 -10.87 -10.01
N TYR A 177 10.93 -9.92 -10.30
CA TYR A 177 11.23 -8.77 -11.18
C TYR A 177 12.28 -7.87 -10.53
N PHE A 178 12.19 -7.61 -9.21
CA PHE A 178 13.12 -6.75 -8.47
C PHE A 178 14.53 -7.33 -8.27
N ARG A 179 14.87 -8.44 -8.92
CA ARG A 179 16.26 -8.86 -9.11
C ARG A 179 16.95 -8.03 -10.20
N ASP A 180 16.18 -7.45 -11.10
CA ASP A 180 16.66 -6.51 -12.10
C ASP A 180 16.84 -5.13 -11.48
N ARG A 181 18.06 -4.61 -11.55
CA ARG A 181 18.41 -3.31 -10.99
C ARG A 181 17.82 -2.13 -11.76
N SER A 182 17.44 -2.33 -13.03
CA SER A 182 16.80 -1.30 -13.85
C SER A 182 15.42 -0.87 -13.32
N LEU A 183 14.81 -1.70 -12.44
CA LEU A 183 13.56 -1.38 -11.78
C LEU A 183 13.73 -0.42 -10.59
N PHE A 184 14.97 -0.07 -10.23
CA PHE A 184 15.26 0.90 -9.19
C PHE A 184 15.69 2.23 -9.79
N GLY A 185 15.25 3.31 -9.18
CA GLY A 185 15.69 4.66 -9.54
C GLY A 185 17.16 4.93 -9.22
N PRO A 186 17.65 6.16 -9.49
CA PRO A 186 19.05 6.53 -9.27
C PRO A 186 19.55 6.35 -7.84
N ASP A 187 18.66 6.37 -6.85
CA ASP A 187 19.00 6.12 -5.45
C ASP A 187 19.19 4.62 -5.12
N MET A 188 18.94 3.73 -6.10
CA MET A 188 19.05 2.27 -5.99
C MET A 188 18.21 1.68 -4.85
N PHE A 189 17.16 2.40 -4.44
CA PHE A 189 16.29 2.04 -3.32
C PHE A 189 14.81 2.04 -3.71
N HIS A 190 14.34 3.15 -4.28
CA HIS A 190 12.95 3.29 -4.69
C HIS A 190 12.75 2.80 -6.13
N PRO A 191 11.61 2.16 -6.41
CA PRO A 191 11.32 1.70 -7.76
C PRO A 191 11.13 2.84 -8.76
N THR A 192 11.46 2.56 -10.01
CA THR A 192 11.08 3.38 -11.17
C THR A 192 9.59 3.22 -11.49
N SER A 193 9.06 4.02 -12.44
CA SER A 193 7.70 3.84 -12.98
C SER A 193 7.46 2.38 -13.43
N HIS A 194 8.45 1.75 -14.09
CA HIS A 194 8.36 0.34 -14.48
C HIS A 194 8.33 -0.60 -13.26
N GLY A 195 9.08 -0.32 -12.19
CA GLY A 195 9.00 -1.06 -10.94
C GLY A 195 7.62 -0.93 -10.28
N HIS A 196 7.04 0.26 -10.30
CA HIS A 196 5.67 0.50 -9.83
C HIS A 196 4.64 -0.25 -10.67
N SER A 197 4.81 -0.36 -12.01
CA SER A 197 3.90 -1.15 -12.84
C SER A 197 3.89 -2.63 -12.47
N LYS A 198 5.05 -3.19 -12.05
CA LYS A 198 5.11 -4.58 -11.57
C LYS A 198 4.40 -4.79 -10.23
N TRP A 199 4.40 -3.80 -9.35
CA TRP A 199 3.57 -3.85 -8.14
C TRP A 199 2.09 -3.72 -8.47
N ALA A 200 1.71 -2.82 -9.37
CA ALA A 200 0.32 -2.64 -9.80
C ALA A 200 -0.26 -3.94 -10.37
N GLU A 201 0.50 -4.61 -11.25
CA GLU A 201 0.11 -5.88 -11.88
C GLU A 201 -0.25 -6.95 -10.85
N VAL A 202 0.58 -7.13 -9.80
CA VAL A 202 0.33 -8.16 -8.79
C VAL A 202 -0.68 -7.74 -7.72
N ALA A 203 -0.85 -6.44 -7.47
CA ALA A 203 -1.78 -5.93 -6.47
C ALA A 203 -3.23 -5.79 -7.00
N ALA A 204 -3.41 -5.59 -8.32
CA ALA A 204 -4.71 -5.31 -8.92
C ALA A 204 -5.78 -6.37 -8.61
N PRO A 205 -5.52 -7.69 -8.66
CA PRO A 205 -6.54 -8.69 -8.33
C PRO A 205 -7.05 -8.59 -6.89
N GLY A 206 -6.12 -8.38 -5.94
CA GLY A 206 -6.49 -8.18 -4.53
C GLY A 206 -7.23 -6.88 -4.30
N LEU A 207 -6.86 -5.82 -5.03
CA LEU A 207 -7.55 -4.54 -4.95
C LEU A 207 -8.98 -4.63 -5.50
N LEU A 208 -9.18 -5.33 -6.64
CA LEU A 208 -10.51 -5.62 -7.16
C LEU A 208 -11.36 -6.37 -6.13
N LEU A 209 -10.80 -7.41 -5.50
CA LEU A 209 -11.47 -8.14 -4.42
C LEU A 209 -11.83 -7.24 -3.23
N ALA A 210 -10.94 -6.33 -2.83
CA ALA A 210 -11.22 -5.40 -1.74
C ALA A 210 -12.38 -4.47 -2.07
N LEU A 211 -12.40 -3.92 -3.27
CA LEU A 211 -13.44 -2.99 -3.71
C LEU A 211 -14.78 -3.71 -3.93
N SER A 212 -14.79 -4.93 -4.49
CA SER A 212 -16.02 -5.72 -4.66
C SER A 212 -16.70 -6.09 -3.34
N ARG A 213 -15.96 -6.13 -2.23
CA ARG A 213 -16.58 -6.32 -0.90
C ARG A 213 -17.44 -5.15 -0.46
N LEU A 214 -17.18 -3.95 -0.95
CA LEU A 214 -18.04 -2.79 -0.69
C LEU A 214 -19.44 -2.99 -1.27
N ASP A 215 -19.57 -3.61 -2.43
CA ASP A 215 -20.86 -3.92 -3.06
C ASP A 215 -21.71 -4.86 -2.20
N THR A 216 -21.06 -5.77 -1.48
CA THR A 216 -21.73 -6.73 -0.60
C THR A 216 -22.18 -6.06 0.71
N ILE A 217 -21.43 -5.08 1.20
CA ILE A 217 -21.71 -4.36 2.46
C ILE A 217 -22.74 -3.25 2.23
N ASP A 218 -22.62 -2.53 1.12
CA ASP A 218 -23.56 -1.47 0.72
C ASP A 218 -23.89 -1.61 -0.79
N PRO A 219 -25.03 -2.26 -1.12
CA PRO A 219 -25.44 -2.45 -2.51
C PRO A 219 -25.65 -1.15 -3.30
N LEU A 220 -25.80 0.00 -2.63
CA LEU A 220 -25.89 1.31 -3.29
C LEU A 220 -24.52 1.80 -3.78
N LEU A 221 -23.45 1.23 -3.24
CA LEU A 221 -22.09 1.60 -3.64
C LEU A 221 -21.66 0.95 -4.95
N ARG A 222 -22.30 -0.06 -5.50
CA ARG A 222 -21.89 -0.79 -6.72
C ARG A 222 -20.57 -0.28 -7.34
N VAL A 223 -19.48 -1.06 -7.19
CA VAL A 223 -18.14 -0.63 -7.59
C VAL A 223 -17.67 -1.37 -8.84
N VAL A 224 -18.21 -2.58 -9.05
CA VAL A 224 -17.84 -3.50 -10.16
C VAL A 224 -19.09 -4.04 -10.83
#